data_0dd2619b678baa97b46f9a9a6ef02473
#
_entry.id   0dd2619b678baa97b46f9a9a6ef02473
#
_cell.length_a   1.000
_cell.length_b   1.000
_cell.length_c   1.000
_cell.angle_alpha   90.00
_cell.angle_beta   90.00
_cell.angle_gamma   90.00
#
_symmetry.space_group_name_H-M   'P 1'
#
loop_
_entity.id
_entity.type
_entity.pdbx_description
1 polymer ?
#
loop_
_entity_poly.entity_id
_entity_poly.type
_entity_poly.pdbx_seq_one_letter_code
_entity_poly.pdbx_strand_id
1 'polypeptide(L)'
;SIRIQLITVLIALIALILAQGYVARENQATLTTGVSFAAKTVVDVSLVKELERDVVDLQRNVLIFKENASKSAFTRFGRLMVSIDAKLDKLAENNNFNNRAEDDFVLDRMREHLTAYEENFVQVVDARAERDSLIANGTLSHIALIEDLFNVTSNNGLINTELLDRARVLLLKAENAMLKYIS
;
A
#
# COMPACT_ATOMS: atom_id res chain seq x y z
N SER A 1 -43.50 -13.01 -69.82
CA SER A 1 -43.06 -11.73 -70.45
C SER A 1 -41.75 -11.32 -69.81
N ILE A 2 -40.77 -10.95 -70.60
CA ILE A 2 -39.40 -10.53 -70.12
C ILE A 2 -39.47 -9.44 -69.04
N ARG A 3 -40.44 -8.54 -69.11
CA ARG A 3 -40.63 -7.47 -68.11
C ARG A 3 -40.92 -8.00 -66.69
N ILE A 4 -41.76 -9.04 -66.58
CA ILE A 4 -42.10 -9.66 -65.29
C ILE A 4 -40.89 -10.34 -64.69
N GLN A 5 -40.11 -11.05 -65.48
CA GLN A 5 -38.86 -11.73 -65.01
C GLN A 5 -37.83 -10.70 -64.48
N LEU A 6 -37.71 -9.55 -65.19
CA LEU A 6 -36.79 -8.50 -64.79
C LEU A 6 -37.21 -7.83 -63.46
N ILE A 7 -38.50 -7.60 -63.25
CA ILE A 7 -39.05 -7.04 -62.00
C ILE A 7 -38.87 -8.05 -60.86
N THR A 8 -39.08 -9.37 -61.08
CA THR A 8 -38.91 -10.40 -60.05
C THR A 8 -37.45 -10.50 -59.61
N VAL A 9 -36.50 -10.44 -60.53
CA VAL A 9 -35.07 -10.43 -60.20
C VAL A 9 -34.66 -9.19 -59.43
N LEU A 10 -35.18 -8.02 -59.82
CA LEU A 10 -34.90 -6.76 -59.10
C LEU A 10 -35.42 -6.80 -57.67
N ILE A 11 -36.66 -7.30 -57.47
CA ILE A 11 -37.27 -7.43 -56.14
C ILE A 11 -36.43 -8.43 -55.28
N ALA A 12 -36.00 -9.56 -55.83
CA ALA A 12 -35.19 -10.52 -55.13
C ALA A 12 -33.83 -9.93 -54.74
N LEU A 13 -33.20 -9.12 -55.59
CA LEU A 13 -31.95 -8.47 -55.32
C LEU A 13 -32.05 -7.40 -54.20
N ILE A 14 -33.14 -6.61 -54.21
CA ILE A 14 -33.43 -5.65 -53.13
C ILE A 14 -33.67 -6.34 -51.81
N ALA A 15 -34.44 -7.47 -51.80
CA ALA A 15 -34.67 -8.27 -50.60
C ALA A 15 -33.37 -8.82 -50.02
N LEU A 16 -32.49 -9.28 -50.89
CA LEU A 16 -31.17 -9.82 -50.48
C LEU A 16 -30.26 -8.72 -49.86
N ILE A 17 -30.26 -7.51 -50.43
CA ILE A 17 -29.51 -6.37 -49.88
C ILE A 17 -30.05 -5.97 -48.50
N LEU A 18 -31.39 -5.93 -48.37
CA LEU A 18 -32.01 -5.61 -47.07
C LEU A 18 -31.73 -6.66 -46.02
N ALA A 19 -31.74 -7.92 -46.37
CA ALA A 19 -31.40 -9.06 -45.47
C ALA A 19 -29.92 -8.96 -45.01
N GLN A 20 -29.00 -8.70 -45.95
CA GLN A 20 -27.58 -8.49 -45.60
C GLN A 20 -27.37 -7.25 -44.71
N GLY A 21 -28.05 -6.16 -44.97
CA GLY A 21 -28.01 -4.94 -44.16
C GLY A 21 -28.50 -5.18 -42.72
N TYR A 22 -29.56 -5.97 -42.58
CA TYR A 22 -30.09 -6.32 -41.25
C TYR A 22 -29.11 -7.18 -40.46
N VAL A 23 -28.56 -8.24 -41.06
CA VAL A 23 -27.55 -9.13 -40.42
C VAL A 23 -26.28 -8.36 -40.09
N ALA A 24 -25.83 -7.45 -40.96
CA ALA A 24 -24.65 -6.62 -40.69
C ALA A 24 -24.85 -5.70 -39.50
N ARG A 25 -26.05 -5.14 -39.34
CA ARG A 25 -26.38 -4.24 -38.20
C ARG A 25 -26.42 -5.02 -36.86
N GLU A 26 -26.96 -6.23 -36.87
CA GLU A 26 -27.03 -7.07 -35.67
C GLU A 26 -25.63 -7.54 -35.23
N ASN A 27 -24.80 -7.94 -36.19
CA ASN A 27 -23.41 -8.32 -35.96
C ASN A 27 -22.56 -7.12 -35.44
N GLN A 28 -22.82 -5.88 -35.94
CA GLN A 28 -22.13 -4.70 -35.45
C GLN A 28 -22.50 -4.37 -34.01
N ALA A 29 -23.75 -4.52 -33.60
CA ALA A 29 -24.18 -4.32 -32.22
C ALA A 29 -23.50 -5.33 -31.27
N THR A 30 -23.43 -6.59 -31.67
CA THR A 30 -22.76 -7.67 -30.90
C THR A 30 -21.26 -7.44 -30.80
N LEU A 31 -20.59 -7.02 -31.88
CA LEU A 31 -19.17 -6.69 -31.88
C LEU A 31 -18.86 -5.48 -30.98
N THR A 32 -19.70 -4.44 -31.04
CA THR A 32 -19.51 -3.24 -30.20
C THR A 32 -19.64 -3.60 -28.71
N THR A 33 -20.59 -4.45 -28.35
CA THR A 33 -20.78 -4.92 -26.97
C THR A 33 -19.60 -5.78 -26.53
N GLY A 34 -19.11 -6.69 -27.38
CA GLY A 34 -17.96 -7.53 -27.11
C GLY A 34 -16.66 -6.72 -26.91
N VAL A 35 -16.42 -5.72 -27.76
CA VAL A 35 -15.25 -4.83 -27.66
C VAL A 35 -15.33 -3.97 -26.38
N SER A 36 -16.50 -3.44 -26.05
CA SER A 36 -16.68 -2.65 -24.82
C SER A 36 -16.48 -3.48 -23.55
N PHE A 37 -16.95 -4.73 -23.56
CA PHE A 37 -16.73 -5.67 -22.46
C PHE A 37 -15.23 -6.02 -22.32
N ALA A 38 -14.55 -6.33 -23.42
CA ALA A 38 -13.13 -6.60 -23.40
C ALA A 38 -12.30 -5.40 -22.91
N ALA A 39 -12.64 -4.19 -23.37
CA ALA A 39 -11.96 -2.97 -22.91
C ALA A 39 -12.14 -2.73 -21.40
N LYS A 40 -13.35 -2.94 -20.84
CA LYS A 40 -13.59 -2.85 -19.39
C LYS A 40 -12.78 -3.88 -18.62
N THR A 41 -12.77 -5.14 -19.06
CA THR A 41 -12.00 -6.22 -18.43
C THR A 41 -10.50 -5.91 -18.39
N VAL A 42 -9.95 -5.31 -19.44
CA VAL A 42 -8.54 -4.89 -19.48
C VAL A 42 -8.26 -3.80 -18.45
N VAL A 43 -9.17 -2.83 -18.28
CA VAL A 43 -9.04 -1.76 -17.26
C VAL A 43 -9.06 -2.36 -15.86
N ASP A 44 -9.97 -3.29 -15.56
CA ASP A 44 -10.08 -3.94 -14.26
C ASP A 44 -8.82 -4.76 -13.93
N VAL A 45 -8.30 -5.51 -14.88
CA VAL A 45 -7.03 -6.25 -14.71
C VAL A 45 -5.85 -5.30 -14.47
N SER A 46 -5.82 -4.15 -15.15
CA SER A 46 -4.78 -3.14 -14.92
C SER A 46 -4.86 -2.56 -13.52
N LEU A 47 -6.07 -2.22 -13.05
CA LEU A 47 -6.30 -1.71 -11.69
C LEU A 47 -5.88 -2.72 -10.62
N VAL A 48 -6.21 -4.01 -10.80
CA VAL A 48 -5.81 -5.07 -9.87
C VAL A 48 -4.28 -5.21 -9.80
N LYS A 49 -3.58 -5.16 -10.94
CA LYS A 49 -2.11 -5.20 -10.96
C LYS A 49 -1.46 -3.98 -10.28
N GLU A 50 -2.05 -2.80 -10.48
CA GLU A 50 -1.58 -1.60 -9.80
C GLU A 50 -1.83 -1.66 -8.29
N LEU A 51 -2.96 -2.21 -7.88
CA LEU A 51 -3.31 -2.43 -6.48
C LEU A 51 -2.34 -3.41 -5.82
N GLU A 52 -2.04 -4.53 -6.47
CA GLU A 52 -1.04 -5.50 -6.01
C GLU A 52 0.33 -4.85 -5.80
N ARG A 53 0.79 -4.04 -6.75
CA ARG A 53 2.05 -3.30 -6.63
C ARG A 53 2.03 -2.32 -5.46
N ASP A 54 0.93 -1.57 -5.29
CA ASP A 54 0.82 -0.60 -4.22
C ASP A 54 0.80 -1.28 -2.83
N VAL A 55 0.17 -2.46 -2.71
CA VAL A 55 0.19 -3.27 -1.48
C VAL A 55 1.62 -3.77 -1.17
N VAL A 56 2.35 -4.24 -2.16
CA VAL A 56 3.77 -4.64 -1.99
C VAL A 56 4.63 -3.45 -1.56
N ASP A 57 4.44 -2.29 -2.18
CA ASP A 57 5.14 -1.06 -1.81
C ASP A 57 4.74 -0.58 -0.40
N LEU A 58 3.49 -0.76 0.00
CA LEU A 58 3.00 -0.47 1.36
C LEU A 58 3.76 -1.32 2.39
N GLN A 59 3.80 -2.63 2.20
CA GLN A 59 4.54 -3.56 3.07
C GLN A 59 6.02 -3.18 3.16
N ARG A 60 6.64 -2.86 2.04
CA ARG A 60 8.04 -2.43 2.00
C ARG A 60 8.28 -1.16 2.84
N ASN A 61 7.38 -0.17 2.76
CA ASN A 61 7.53 1.06 3.55
C ASN A 61 7.35 0.83 5.05
N VAL A 62 6.49 -0.12 5.46
CA VAL A 62 6.38 -0.56 6.86
C VAL A 62 7.70 -1.17 7.34
N LEU A 63 8.33 -2.04 6.56
CA LEU A 63 9.63 -2.63 6.90
C LEU A 63 10.73 -1.57 7.03
N ILE A 64 10.82 -0.64 6.06
CA ILE A 64 11.77 0.47 6.11
C ILE A 64 11.54 1.34 7.36
N PHE A 65 10.28 1.64 7.70
CA PHE A 65 9.97 2.39 8.91
C PHE A 65 10.36 1.62 10.17
N LYS A 66 10.05 0.32 10.22
CA LYS A 66 10.43 -0.56 11.35
C LYS A 66 11.94 -0.57 11.57
N GLU A 67 12.74 -0.57 10.52
CA GLU A 67 14.21 -0.59 10.62
C GLU A 67 14.78 0.78 11.00
N ASN A 68 14.37 1.84 10.32
CA ASN A 68 15.10 3.12 10.32
C ASN A 68 14.29 4.29 10.89
N ALA A 69 13.04 4.11 11.35
CA ALA A 69 12.11 5.20 11.70
C ALA A 69 11.96 6.26 10.60
N SER A 70 12.08 5.86 9.33
CA SER A 70 12.12 6.77 8.20
C SER A 70 10.83 7.58 8.05
N LYS A 71 10.91 8.90 8.25
CA LYS A 71 9.77 9.82 8.04
C LYS A 71 9.25 9.76 6.59
N SER A 72 10.13 9.53 5.63
CA SER A 72 9.73 9.38 4.22
C SER A 72 8.94 8.10 3.99
N ALA A 73 9.31 6.99 4.65
CA ALA A 73 8.55 5.73 4.59
C ALA A 73 7.16 5.88 5.23
N PHE A 74 7.06 6.55 6.36
CA PHE A 74 5.78 6.88 7.01
C PHE A 74 4.87 7.72 6.09
N THR A 75 5.40 8.80 5.50
CA THR A 75 4.64 9.64 4.58
C THR A 75 4.21 8.87 3.32
N ARG A 76 5.06 7.97 2.82
CA ARG A 76 4.76 7.16 1.65
C ARG A 76 3.70 6.11 1.95
N PHE A 77 3.72 5.52 3.15
CA PHE A 77 2.67 4.64 3.64
C PHE A 77 1.30 5.32 3.55
N GLY A 78 1.13 6.51 4.15
CA GLY A 78 -0.15 7.23 4.12
C GLY A 78 -0.63 7.54 2.70
N ARG A 79 0.27 7.91 1.77
CA ARG A 79 -0.09 8.13 0.36
C ARG A 79 -0.53 6.84 -0.34
N LEU A 80 0.11 5.72 -0.05
CA LEU A 80 -0.26 4.43 -0.62
C LEU A 80 -1.62 3.95 -0.09
N MET A 81 -1.93 4.17 1.20
CA MET A 81 -3.25 3.88 1.77
C MET A 81 -4.36 4.58 0.99
N VAL A 82 -4.22 5.90 0.77
CA VAL A 82 -5.18 6.70 -0.02
C VAL A 82 -5.26 6.21 -1.48
N SER A 83 -4.12 5.83 -2.09
CA SER A 83 -4.08 5.32 -3.46
C SER A 83 -4.80 3.98 -3.60
N ILE A 84 -4.59 3.07 -2.64
CA ILE A 84 -5.22 1.75 -2.61
C ILE A 84 -6.74 1.90 -2.43
N ASP A 85 -7.18 2.72 -1.48
CA ASP A 85 -8.60 2.96 -1.21
C ASP A 85 -9.31 3.52 -2.46
N ALA A 86 -8.74 4.54 -3.11
CA ALA A 86 -9.27 5.09 -4.34
C ALA A 86 -9.34 4.07 -5.51
N LYS A 87 -8.45 3.07 -5.54
CA LYS A 87 -8.50 2.00 -6.54
C LYS A 87 -9.56 0.96 -6.20
N LEU A 88 -9.76 0.67 -4.92
CA LEU A 88 -10.87 -0.19 -4.47
C LEU A 88 -12.23 0.44 -4.80
N ASP A 89 -12.36 1.77 -4.62
CA ASP A 89 -13.58 2.49 -5.03
C ASP A 89 -13.83 2.38 -6.53
N LYS A 90 -12.80 2.58 -7.36
CA LYS A 90 -12.93 2.42 -8.82
C LYS A 90 -13.31 1.00 -9.24
N LEU A 91 -12.81 -0.01 -8.55
CA LEU A 91 -13.20 -1.40 -8.79
C LEU A 91 -14.66 -1.63 -8.40
N ALA A 92 -15.12 -1.04 -7.30
CA ALA A 92 -16.52 -1.11 -6.86
C ALA A 92 -17.47 -0.38 -7.84
N GLU A 93 -17.05 0.75 -8.41
CA GLU A 93 -17.84 1.51 -9.40
C GLU A 93 -17.94 0.81 -10.76
N ASN A 94 -16.96 -0.02 -11.11
CA ASN A 94 -17.01 -0.76 -12.37
C ASN A 94 -18.08 -1.85 -12.28
N ASN A 95 -19.19 -1.64 -12.97
CA ASN A 95 -20.41 -2.50 -12.99
C ASN A 95 -20.16 -3.98 -13.30
N ASN A 96 -18.93 -4.39 -13.65
CA ASN A 96 -18.58 -5.77 -13.86
C ASN A 96 -18.39 -6.53 -12.53
N PHE A 97 -18.07 -5.82 -11.45
CA PHE A 97 -17.99 -6.38 -10.10
C PHE A 97 -19.36 -6.41 -9.41
N ASN A 98 -20.24 -5.44 -9.68
CA ASN A 98 -21.55 -5.31 -9.01
C ASN A 98 -22.59 -6.40 -9.34
N ASN A 99 -22.29 -7.35 -10.21
CA ASN A 99 -23.23 -8.42 -10.57
C ASN A 99 -23.04 -9.72 -9.77
N ARG A 100 -22.11 -9.77 -8.85
CA ARG A 100 -21.88 -10.93 -7.96
C ARG A 100 -21.73 -10.47 -6.53
N ALA A 101 -22.62 -10.91 -5.65
CA ALA A 101 -22.51 -10.70 -4.21
C ALA A 101 -21.16 -11.19 -3.61
N GLU A 102 -20.48 -12.11 -4.31
CA GLU A 102 -19.14 -12.58 -3.97
C GLU A 102 -18.06 -11.51 -4.18
N ASP A 103 -18.19 -10.68 -5.22
CA ASP A 103 -17.18 -9.65 -5.53
C ASP A 103 -17.28 -8.48 -4.54
N ASP A 104 -18.49 -8.07 -4.15
CA ASP A 104 -18.70 -7.06 -3.10
C ASP A 104 -18.13 -7.54 -1.76
N PHE A 105 -18.34 -8.80 -1.41
CA PHE A 105 -17.76 -9.40 -0.20
C PHE A 105 -16.22 -9.39 -0.21
N VAL A 106 -15.59 -9.64 -1.36
CA VAL A 106 -14.13 -9.62 -1.50
C VAL A 106 -13.60 -8.19 -1.31
N LEU A 107 -14.23 -7.18 -1.93
CA LEU A 107 -13.82 -5.78 -1.79
C LEU A 107 -13.97 -5.28 -0.34
N ASP A 108 -15.05 -5.63 0.32
CA ASP A 108 -15.28 -5.28 1.74
C ASP A 108 -14.22 -5.93 2.64
N ARG A 109 -13.90 -7.20 2.40
CA ARG A 109 -12.81 -7.89 3.12
C ARG A 109 -11.45 -7.23 2.87
N MET A 110 -11.18 -6.77 1.66
CA MET A 110 -9.93 -6.07 1.35
C MET A 110 -9.85 -4.73 2.12
N ARG A 111 -10.94 -3.97 2.22
CA ARG A 111 -11.00 -2.73 3.01
C ARG A 111 -10.81 -3.01 4.51
N GLU A 112 -11.46 -4.04 5.04
CA GLU A 112 -11.32 -4.46 6.43
C GLU A 112 -9.85 -4.80 6.76
N HIS A 113 -9.19 -5.58 5.89
CA HIS A 113 -7.78 -5.90 6.06
C HIS A 113 -6.86 -4.68 5.92
N LEU A 114 -7.17 -3.76 5.03
CA LEU A 114 -6.41 -2.53 4.86
C LEU A 114 -6.51 -1.65 6.11
N THR A 115 -7.70 -1.49 6.67
CA THR A 115 -7.93 -0.76 7.93
C THR A 115 -7.18 -1.40 9.09
N ALA A 116 -7.27 -2.72 9.25
CA ALA A 116 -6.54 -3.44 10.29
C ALA A 116 -5.02 -3.31 10.11
N TYR A 117 -4.54 -3.26 8.87
CA TYR A 117 -3.12 -3.07 8.58
C TYR A 117 -2.65 -1.65 8.95
N GLU A 118 -3.46 -0.64 8.70
CA GLU A 118 -3.21 0.75 9.12
C GLU A 118 -3.13 0.86 10.65
N GLU A 119 -4.11 0.32 11.35
CA GLU A 119 -4.17 0.31 12.81
C GLU A 119 -2.92 -0.37 13.42
N ASN A 120 -2.53 -1.52 12.87
CA ASN A 120 -1.32 -2.22 13.31
C ASN A 120 -0.05 -1.40 13.04
N PHE A 121 0.01 -0.68 11.93
CA PHE A 121 1.16 0.17 11.63
C PHE A 121 1.23 1.37 12.59
N VAL A 122 0.11 2.00 12.92
CA VAL A 122 0.04 3.07 13.92
C VAL A 122 0.56 2.57 15.28
N GLN A 123 0.17 1.37 15.71
CA GLN A 123 0.68 0.76 16.95
C GLN A 123 2.21 0.58 16.92
N VAL A 124 2.78 0.20 15.77
CA VAL A 124 4.24 0.10 15.61
C VAL A 124 4.90 1.47 15.72
N VAL A 125 4.29 2.51 15.15
CA VAL A 125 4.78 3.89 15.25
C VAL A 125 4.78 4.37 16.70
N ASP A 126 3.69 4.16 17.41
CA ASP A 126 3.52 4.58 18.81
C ASP A 126 4.49 3.82 19.74
N ALA A 127 4.58 2.50 19.61
CA ALA A 127 5.50 1.68 20.39
C ALA A 127 6.96 2.09 20.16
N ARG A 128 7.32 2.50 18.94
CA ARG A 128 8.66 3.00 18.64
C ARG A 128 8.90 4.36 19.28
N ALA A 129 7.94 5.27 19.20
CA ALA A 129 8.03 6.59 19.85
C ALA A 129 8.17 6.46 21.38
N GLU A 130 7.40 5.57 21.99
CA GLU A 130 7.51 5.26 23.42
C GLU A 130 8.89 4.70 23.77
N ARG A 131 9.39 3.73 23.01
CA ARG A 131 10.74 3.18 23.19
C ARG A 131 11.80 4.29 23.14
N ASP A 132 11.75 5.13 22.11
CA ASP A 132 12.71 6.20 21.90
C ASP A 132 12.66 7.24 23.05
N SER A 133 11.45 7.53 23.56
CA SER A 133 11.25 8.38 24.73
C SER A 133 11.82 7.74 26.01
N LEU A 134 11.59 6.45 26.24
CA LEU A 134 12.15 5.73 27.39
C LEU A 134 13.67 5.68 27.37
N ILE A 135 14.26 5.55 26.19
CA ILE A 135 15.72 5.59 26.02
C ILE A 135 16.26 7.00 26.31
N ALA A 136 15.68 8.03 25.70
CA ALA A 136 16.14 9.40 25.86
C ALA A 136 15.98 9.91 27.29
N ASN A 137 14.81 9.72 27.88
CA ASN A 137 14.47 10.28 29.20
C ASN A 137 14.86 9.35 30.36
N GLY A 138 14.99 8.04 30.10
CA GLY A 138 15.41 7.06 31.09
C GLY A 138 16.92 6.82 31.07
N THR A 139 17.34 5.98 30.14
CA THR A 139 18.72 5.45 30.17
C THR A 139 19.80 6.49 29.92
N LEU A 140 19.64 7.34 28.87
CA LEU A 140 20.64 8.38 28.56
C LEU A 140 20.71 9.44 29.64
N SER A 141 19.58 9.83 30.22
CA SER A 141 19.55 10.78 31.34
C SER A 141 20.25 10.23 32.58
N HIS A 142 20.09 8.94 32.87
CA HIS A 142 20.77 8.31 34.00
C HIS A 142 22.28 8.16 33.75
N ILE A 143 22.71 7.85 32.52
CA ILE A 143 24.12 7.81 32.14
C ILE A 143 24.76 9.19 32.35
N ALA A 144 24.12 10.27 31.91
CA ALA A 144 24.59 11.63 32.08
C ALA A 144 24.73 12.00 33.58
N LEU A 145 23.77 11.62 34.42
CA LEU A 145 23.85 11.79 35.87
C LEU A 145 25.03 11.05 36.51
N ILE A 146 25.28 9.81 36.08
CA ILE A 146 26.42 9.00 36.56
C ILE A 146 27.74 9.65 36.14
N GLU A 147 27.85 10.15 34.92
CA GLU A 147 29.03 10.89 34.45
C GLU A 147 29.29 12.13 35.25
N ASP A 148 28.25 12.93 35.57
CA ASP A 148 28.37 14.12 36.40
C ASP A 148 28.82 13.76 37.81
N LEU A 149 28.27 12.72 38.42
CA LEU A 149 28.73 12.17 39.70
C LEU A 149 30.20 11.77 39.66
N PHE A 150 30.67 11.14 38.60
CA PHE A 150 32.09 10.78 38.44
C PHE A 150 32.96 12.00 38.35
N ASN A 151 32.54 13.07 37.68
CA ASN A 151 33.27 14.34 37.58
C ASN A 151 33.38 15.05 38.94
N VAL A 152 32.27 15.14 39.67
CA VAL A 152 32.24 15.74 41.02
C VAL A 152 33.14 14.95 41.99
N THR A 153 33.07 13.63 41.94
CA THR A 153 33.86 12.75 42.84
C THR A 153 35.36 12.80 42.52
N SER A 154 35.71 12.88 41.25
CA SER A 154 37.11 13.07 40.80
C SER A 154 37.68 14.38 41.30
N ASN A 155 36.92 15.46 41.20
CA ASN A 155 37.36 16.81 41.63
C ASN A 155 37.53 16.93 43.15
N ASN A 156 36.78 16.13 43.91
CA ASN A 156 36.84 16.15 45.39
C ASN A 156 37.92 15.24 45.98
N GLY A 157 38.67 14.47 45.18
CA GLY A 157 39.75 13.60 45.61
C GLY A 157 39.32 12.44 46.55
N LEU A 158 38.02 12.12 46.57
CA LEU A 158 37.43 11.19 47.55
C LEU A 158 37.58 9.71 47.16
N ILE A 159 37.96 9.41 45.92
CA ILE A 159 38.03 8.04 45.40
C ILE A 159 39.34 7.83 44.64
N ASN A 160 39.86 6.60 44.68
CA ASN A 160 41.02 6.18 43.91
C ASN A 160 40.72 6.38 42.39
N THR A 161 41.53 7.17 41.72
CA THR A 161 41.44 7.53 40.31
C THR A 161 41.36 6.30 39.40
N GLU A 162 42.09 5.22 39.74
CA GLU A 162 42.08 3.96 38.98
C GLU A 162 40.71 3.25 38.99
N LEU A 163 40.01 3.26 40.15
CA LEU A 163 38.65 2.71 40.24
C LEU A 163 37.65 3.55 39.48
N LEU A 164 37.79 4.87 39.48
CA LEU A 164 36.95 5.79 38.76
C LEU A 164 37.08 5.62 37.24
N ASP A 165 38.33 5.47 36.76
CA ASP A 165 38.59 5.24 35.33
C ASP A 165 38.07 3.89 34.86
N ARG A 166 38.16 2.83 35.66
CA ARG A 166 37.55 1.53 35.37
C ARG A 166 36.02 1.63 35.29
N ALA A 167 35.39 2.39 36.20
CA ALA A 167 33.96 2.58 36.20
C ALA A 167 33.48 3.37 34.96
N ARG A 168 34.23 4.41 34.55
CA ARG A 168 33.95 5.13 33.28
C ARG A 168 34.03 4.26 32.05
N VAL A 169 35.05 3.40 31.97
CA VAL A 169 35.21 2.44 30.86
C VAL A 169 34.03 1.46 30.81
N LEU A 170 33.52 1.01 31.96
CA LEU A 170 32.36 0.12 32.02
C LEU A 170 31.08 0.86 31.60
N LEU A 171 30.89 2.12 32.02
CA LEU A 171 29.76 2.93 31.61
C LEU A 171 29.75 3.17 30.11
N LEU A 172 30.88 3.56 29.51
CA LEU A 172 31.04 3.72 28.06
C LEU A 172 30.77 2.42 27.29
N LYS A 173 31.18 1.27 27.83
CA LYS A 173 30.85 -0.02 27.20
C LYS A 173 29.37 -0.33 27.26
N ALA A 174 28.70 -0.02 28.37
CA ALA A 174 27.26 -0.18 28.54
C ALA A 174 26.48 0.72 27.58
N GLU A 175 26.89 2.00 27.48
CA GLU A 175 26.32 2.97 26.56
C GLU A 175 26.44 2.51 25.08
N ASN A 176 27.66 2.13 24.68
CA ASN A 176 27.91 1.62 23.33
C ASN A 176 27.12 0.33 23.01
N ALA A 177 26.99 -0.58 23.99
CA ALA A 177 26.17 -1.78 23.81
C ALA A 177 24.69 -1.43 23.63
N MET A 178 24.19 -0.47 24.40
CA MET A 178 22.81 0.02 24.30
C MET A 178 22.56 0.70 22.93
N LEU A 179 23.44 1.63 22.51
CA LEU A 179 23.34 2.31 21.23
C LEU A 179 23.35 1.32 20.05
N LYS A 180 24.13 0.26 20.15
CA LYS A 180 24.18 -0.82 19.15
C LYS A 180 22.89 -1.66 19.08
N TYR A 181 22.13 -1.69 20.17
CA TYR A 181 20.84 -2.39 20.23
C TYR A 181 19.68 -1.57 19.68
N ILE A 182 19.89 -0.23 19.57
CA ILE A 182 18.87 0.76 19.15
C ILE A 182 19.01 1.07 17.64
N SER A 183 20.21 0.94 17.08
CA SER A 183 20.50 1.17 15.66
C SER A 183 19.98 0.01 14.79
#